data_46a6cb4c137e949ca42c6588aef9f080
#
_entry.id   46a6cb4c137e949ca42c6588aef9f080
#
_cell.length_a   1.000
_cell.length_b   1.000
_cell.length_c   1.000
_cell.angle_alpha   90.00
_cell.angle_beta   90.00
_cell.angle_gamma   90.00
#
_symmetry.space_group_name_H-M   'P 1'
#
loop_
_entity.id
_entity.type
_entity.pdbx_description
1 polymer ?
#
loop_
_entity_poly.entity_id
_entity_poly.type
_entity_poly.pdbx_seq_one_letter_code
_entity_poly.pdbx_strand_id
1 'polypeptide(L)'
;MGGNDSILWFERWAYTHSLTSTFVNRNSFATYAGLTLISSFVILFSGEGSRASTNPFSRQGAMAIMDKFSNGGWVYGLIIAVSAAALVLSHSRAGIAAVALGMVVFFAALAAGRRLAGKAIALYGGIVAVFAVVIILVAGQAAEGVDRSVEREERGVLFGYSVEAIEDYPLEGSGFGAWSEVFRLYRDETLVRGYQRAHNSYLEWASELGLPATVLMVGTLLGLGVVCFI
;
A
#
# COMPACT_ATOMS: atom_id res chain seq x y z
N MET A 1 25.93 -10.96 -9.46
CA MET A 1 24.59 -11.52 -9.28
C MET A 1 23.74 -10.95 -10.41
N GLY A 2 23.41 -11.74 -11.42
CA GLY A 2 22.64 -11.31 -12.57
C GLY A 2 21.24 -10.94 -12.10
N GLY A 3 20.93 -9.64 -12.07
CA GLY A 3 19.57 -9.19 -11.89
C GLY A 3 18.74 -9.75 -13.04
N ASN A 4 17.58 -10.29 -12.75
CA ASN A 4 16.65 -10.70 -13.79
C ASN A 4 16.20 -9.42 -14.51
N ASP A 5 16.82 -9.11 -15.64
CA ASP A 5 16.50 -7.94 -16.46
C ASP A 5 15.20 -8.14 -17.24
N SER A 6 14.47 -9.21 -16.96
CA SER A 6 13.20 -9.53 -17.60
C SER A 6 12.10 -9.84 -16.57
N ILE A 7 10.88 -9.45 -16.89
CA ILE A 7 9.64 -9.87 -16.22
C ILE A 7 8.99 -10.89 -17.14
N LEU A 8 9.01 -12.17 -16.75
CA LEU A 8 8.67 -13.29 -17.63
C LEU A 8 9.56 -13.25 -18.89
N TRP A 9 9.00 -12.90 -20.04
CA TRP A 9 9.68 -12.77 -21.35
C TRP A 9 9.83 -11.31 -21.81
N PHE A 10 9.43 -10.31 -20.97
CA PHE A 10 9.60 -8.89 -21.27
C PHE A 10 10.83 -8.32 -20.58
N GLU A 11 11.62 -7.52 -21.29
CA GLU A 11 12.76 -6.81 -20.74
C GLU A 11 12.29 -5.76 -19.74
N ARG A 12 12.96 -5.71 -18.58
CA ARG A 12 12.68 -4.72 -17.53
C ARG A 12 13.39 -3.40 -17.85
N TRP A 13 12.61 -2.38 -18.03
CA TRP A 13 13.10 -1.03 -18.27
C TRP A 13 13.07 -0.12 -17.02
N ALA A 14 12.44 -0.56 -15.92
CA ALA A 14 12.31 0.20 -14.68
C ALA A 14 12.50 -0.67 -13.44
N TYR A 15 12.98 -0.07 -12.36
CA TYR A 15 13.12 -0.69 -11.04
C TYR A 15 13.93 -1.99 -11.00
N THR A 16 15.01 -2.07 -11.79
CA THR A 16 15.86 -3.26 -11.95
C THR A 16 16.46 -3.77 -10.64
N HIS A 17 16.67 -2.89 -9.64
CA HIS A 17 17.22 -3.22 -8.33
C HIS A 17 16.17 -3.55 -7.25
N SER A 18 14.87 -3.57 -7.60
CA SER A 18 13.77 -3.83 -6.68
C SER A 18 13.01 -5.08 -7.06
N LEU A 19 12.50 -5.83 -6.08
CA LEU A 19 11.60 -6.94 -6.36
C LEU A 19 10.24 -6.39 -6.79
N THR A 20 9.80 -6.73 -7.99
CA THR A 20 8.50 -6.31 -8.53
C THR A 20 7.65 -7.47 -9.02
N SER A 21 8.17 -8.71 -8.99
CA SER A 21 7.51 -9.89 -9.56
C SER A 21 7.04 -9.60 -10.99
N THR A 22 5.77 -9.85 -11.29
CA THR A 22 5.15 -9.57 -12.60
C THR A 22 4.68 -8.12 -12.78
N PHE A 23 4.84 -7.27 -11.77
CA PHE A 23 4.49 -5.85 -11.86
C PHE A 23 5.65 -5.04 -12.41
N VAL A 24 5.36 -4.07 -13.27
CA VAL A 24 6.37 -3.09 -13.72
C VAL A 24 6.71 -2.12 -12.58
N ASN A 25 5.68 -1.69 -11.84
CA ASN A 25 5.82 -0.70 -10.76
C ASN A 25 6.01 -1.38 -9.41
N ARG A 26 7.12 -1.06 -8.71
CA ARG A 26 7.42 -1.57 -7.37
C ARG A 26 6.36 -1.21 -6.32
N ASN A 27 5.69 -0.05 -6.46
CA ASN A 27 4.67 0.37 -5.50
C ASN A 27 3.40 -0.47 -5.64
N SER A 28 2.99 -0.80 -6.88
CA SER A 28 1.87 -1.70 -7.15
C SER A 28 2.14 -3.10 -6.61
N PHE A 29 3.36 -3.61 -6.80
CA PHE A 29 3.78 -4.88 -6.22
C PHE A 29 3.74 -4.86 -4.69
N ALA A 30 4.27 -3.78 -4.06
CA ALA A 30 4.25 -3.63 -2.61
C ALA A 30 2.82 -3.57 -2.05
N THR A 31 1.89 -2.92 -2.74
CA THR A 31 0.47 -2.90 -2.38
C THR A 31 -0.13 -4.31 -2.43
N TYR A 32 0.15 -5.06 -3.49
CA TYR A 32 -0.30 -6.46 -3.61
C TYR A 32 0.26 -7.36 -2.50
N ALA A 33 1.56 -7.28 -2.25
CA ALA A 33 2.21 -8.02 -1.17
C ALA A 33 1.64 -7.64 0.21
N GLY A 34 1.35 -6.34 0.42
CA GLY A 34 0.74 -5.83 1.64
C GLY A 34 -0.69 -6.33 1.86
N LEU A 35 -1.52 -6.33 0.83
CA LEU A 35 -2.87 -6.89 0.90
C LEU A 35 -2.83 -8.39 1.24
N THR A 36 -1.94 -9.15 0.61
CA THR A 36 -1.74 -10.58 0.89
C THR A 36 -1.32 -10.81 2.34
N LEU A 37 -0.39 -9.98 2.85
CA LEU A 37 0.08 -10.04 4.22
C LEU A 37 -1.06 -9.78 5.21
N ILE A 38 -1.80 -8.67 5.06
CA ILE A 38 -2.91 -8.29 5.95
C ILE A 38 -4.01 -9.36 5.90
N SER A 39 -4.40 -9.81 4.71
CA SER A 39 -5.42 -10.86 4.56
C SER A 39 -5.02 -12.17 5.25
N SER A 40 -3.75 -12.56 5.16
CA SER A 40 -3.23 -13.75 5.84
C SER A 40 -3.26 -13.61 7.36
N PHE A 41 -2.95 -12.42 7.88
CA PHE A 41 -3.15 -12.10 9.31
C PHE A 41 -4.62 -12.20 9.70
N VAL A 42 -5.55 -11.61 8.92
CA VAL A 42 -6.99 -11.69 9.19
C VAL A 42 -7.43 -13.13 9.29
N ILE A 43 -7.09 -13.99 8.32
CA ILE A 43 -7.47 -15.40 8.32
C ILE A 43 -6.86 -16.14 9.51
N LEU A 44 -5.59 -15.87 9.81
CA LEU A 44 -4.91 -16.51 10.94
C LEU A 44 -5.57 -16.16 12.27
N PHE A 45 -6.04 -14.92 12.46
CA PHE A 45 -6.63 -14.46 13.73
C PHE A 45 -8.16 -14.57 13.80
N SER A 46 -8.87 -14.70 12.67
CA SER A 46 -10.35 -14.77 12.62
C SER A 46 -10.95 -16.17 12.71
N GLY A 47 -10.15 -17.24 12.80
CA GLY A 47 -10.66 -18.61 12.85
C GLY A 47 -11.51 -18.93 14.09
N GLU A 48 -12.47 -19.84 13.96
CA GLU A 48 -13.48 -20.20 14.98
C GLU A 48 -12.93 -20.66 16.35
N GLY A 49 -11.66 -21.04 16.44
CA GLY A 49 -10.98 -21.34 17.71
C GLY A 49 -10.67 -20.09 18.56
N SER A 50 -10.83 -18.87 18.02
CA SER A 50 -10.59 -17.60 18.72
C SER A 50 -11.75 -17.15 19.62
N ARG A 51 -12.83 -17.92 19.74
CA ARG A 51 -13.94 -17.61 20.66
C ARG A 51 -13.59 -17.77 22.15
N ALA A 52 -12.50 -18.47 22.47
CA ALA A 52 -11.97 -18.44 23.83
C ALA A 52 -11.21 -17.13 24.01
N SER A 53 -11.70 -16.29 24.90
CA SER A 53 -11.08 -15.04 25.43
C SER A 53 -9.72 -15.32 26.09
N THR A 54 -8.83 -16.04 25.46
CA THR A 54 -7.52 -16.37 25.99
C THR A 54 -6.52 -15.37 25.47
N ASN A 55 -5.92 -14.62 26.44
CA ASN A 55 -4.76 -13.78 26.17
C ASN A 55 -3.72 -14.58 25.35
N PRO A 56 -3.33 -14.17 24.14
CA PRO A 56 -2.38 -14.89 23.29
C PRO A 56 -1.03 -15.12 23.98
N PHE A 57 -0.71 -14.34 25.00
CA PHE A 57 0.48 -14.50 25.86
C PHE A 57 0.25 -15.43 27.05
N SER A 58 -0.94 -15.97 27.23
CA SER A 58 -1.14 -17.04 28.22
C SER A 58 -0.65 -18.37 27.62
N ARG A 59 -0.29 -19.31 28.50
CA ARG A 59 0.08 -20.69 28.08
C ARG A 59 -1.01 -21.31 27.20
N GLN A 60 -2.28 -21.05 27.52
CA GLN A 60 -3.44 -21.53 26.73
C GLN A 60 -3.51 -20.86 25.35
N GLY A 61 -3.25 -19.54 25.26
CA GLY A 61 -3.20 -18.83 24.00
C GLY A 61 -2.06 -19.30 23.11
N ALA A 62 -0.87 -19.51 23.68
CA ALA A 62 0.25 -20.08 22.94
C ALA A 62 -0.02 -21.49 22.42
N MET A 63 -0.67 -22.36 23.24
CA MET A 63 -1.08 -23.69 22.81
C MET A 63 -2.13 -23.66 21.69
N ALA A 64 -3.11 -22.76 21.77
CA ALA A 64 -4.10 -22.59 20.71
C ALA A 64 -3.48 -22.10 19.37
N ILE A 65 -2.47 -21.24 19.44
CA ILE A 65 -1.71 -20.82 18.25
C ILE A 65 -0.91 -22.00 17.69
N MET A 66 -0.23 -22.76 18.54
CA MET A 66 0.53 -23.95 18.10
C MET A 66 -0.38 -25.01 17.48
N ASP A 67 -1.55 -25.28 18.08
CA ASP A 67 -2.54 -26.22 17.56
C ASP A 67 -3.07 -25.76 16.20
N LYS A 68 -3.37 -24.47 16.05
CA LYS A 68 -3.76 -23.89 14.77
C LYS A 68 -2.64 -24.00 13.73
N PHE A 69 -1.39 -23.79 14.12
CA PHE A 69 -0.23 -23.96 13.25
C PHE A 69 -0.09 -25.41 12.78
N SER A 70 -0.25 -26.38 13.68
CA SER A 70 -0.21 -27.82 13.38
C SER A 70 -1.34 -28.26 12.45
N ASN A 71 -2.51 -27.62 12.54
CA ASN A 71 -3.71 -27.91 11.73
C ASN A 71 -3.77 -27.09 10.42
N GLY A 72 -2.63 -26.81 9.79
CA GLY A 72 -2.53 -26.15 8.49
C GLY A 72 -2.32 -24.64 8.56
N GLY A 73 -2.37 -24.02 9.73
CA GLY A 73 -2.11 -22.59 9.92
C GLY A 73 -0.67 -22.15 9.56
N TRP A 74 0.26 -23.12 9.49
CA TRP A 74 1.64 -22.86 9.06
C TRP A 74 1.72 -22.30 7.63
N VAL A 75 0.76 -22.63 6.76
CA VAL A 75 0.67 -22.10 5.41
C VAL A 75 0.51 -20.57 5.44
N TYR A 76 -0.39 -20.07 6.30
CA TYR A 76 -0.57 -18.63 6.47
C TYR A 76 0.67 -17.96 7.08
N GLY A 77 1.36 -18.63 8.00
CA GLY A 77 2.65 -18.18 8.53
C GLY A 77 3.70 -18.05 7.43
N LEU A 78 3.79 -19.02 6.53
CA LEU A 78 4.68 -18.99 5.38
C LEU A 78 4.31 -17.84 4.43
N ILE A 79 3.02 -17.68 4.10
CA ILE A 79 2.54 -16.58 3.25
C ILE A 79 2.88 -15.23 3.86
N ILE A 80 2.69 -15.04 5.17
CA ILE A 80 3.05 -13.83 5.90
C ILE A 80 4.56 -13.56 5.76
N ALA A 81 5.40 -14.57 6.01
CA ALA A 81 6.85 -14.44 5.93
C ALA A 81 7.31 -14.07 4.50
N VAL A 82 6.79 -14.74 3.48
CA VAL A 82 7.12 -14.48 2.07
C VAL A 82 6.62 -13.08 1.66
N SER A 83 5.39 -12.70 2.03
CA SER A 83 4.84 -11.38 1.71
C SER A 83 5.58 -10.25 2.41
N ALA A 84 6.02 -10.45 3.67
CA ALA A 84 6.84 -9.49 4.38
C ALA A 84 8.22 -9.33 3.73
N ALA A 85 8.88 -10.43 3.36
CA ALA A 85 10.14 -10.38 2.63
C ALA A 85 9.98 -9.68 1.26
N ALA A 86 8.91 -10.00 0.52
CA ALA A 86 8.59 -9.36 -0.74
C ALA A 86 8.39 -7.85 -0.60
N LEU A 87 7.68 -7.43 0.46
CA LEU A 87 7.45 -6.02 0.77
C LEU A 87 8.76 -5.27 1.05
N VAL A 88 9.66 -5.86 1.84
CA VAL A 88 10.98 -5.29 2.12
C VAL A 88 11.80 -5.18 0.84
N LEU A 89 11.88 -6.25 0.05
CA LEU A 89 12.66 -6.31 -1.19
C LEU A 89 12.08 -5.44 -2.31
N SER A 90 10.83 -5.00 -2.20
CA SER A 90 10.25 -4.04 -3.14
C SER A 90 10.87 -2.65 -3.05
N HIS A 91 11.54 -2.33 -1.93
CA HIS A 91 12.07 -1.00 -1.61
C HIS A 91 11.03 0.13 -1.72
N SER A 92 9.73 -0.19 -1.56
CA SER A 92 8.62 0.76 -1.64
C SER A 92 8.29 1.34 -0.27
N ARG A 93 8.76 2.55 0.03
CA ARG A 93 8.45 3.24 1.29
C ARG A 93 6.94 3.49 1.46
N ALA A 94 6.27 3.91 0.39
CA ALA A 94 4.84 4.17 0.41
C ALA A 94 4.04 2.87 0.66
N GLY A 95 4.45 1.75 0.04
CA GLY A 95 3.84 0.44 0.27
C GLY A 95 4.02 -0.02 1.72
N ILE A 96 5.22 0.12 2.28
CA ILE A 96 5.51 -0.23 3.67
C ILE A 96 4.67 0.62 4.64
N ALA A 97 4.60 1.94 4.41
CA ALA A 97 3.81 2.84 5.25
C ALA A 97 2.30 2.51 5.17
N ALA A 98 1.78 2.21 3.98
CA ALA A 98 0.39 1.81 3.79
C ALA A 98 0.06 0.48 4.50
N VAL A 99 0.95 -0.51 4.42
CA VAL A 99 0.79 -1.78 5.13
C VAL A 99 0.85 -1.59 6.65
N ALA A 100 1.77 -0.76 7.14
CA ALA A 100 1.86 -0.44 8.56
C ALA A 100 0.57 0.22 9.07
N LEU A 101 0.04 1.19 8.33
CA LEU A 101 -1.24 1.81 8.64
C LEU A 101 -2.40 0.79 8.62
N GLY A 102 -2.45 -0.07 7.60
CA GLY A 102 -3.44 -1.15 7.52
C GLY A 102 -3.38 -2.11 8.69
N MET A 103 -2.18 -2.47 9.16
CA MET A 103 -1.99 -3.30 10.35
C MET A 103 -2.45 -2.58 11.63
N VAL A 104 -2.17 -1.28 11.77
CA VAL A 104 -2.69 -0.48 12.90
C VAL A 104 -4.22 -0.49 12.92
N VAL A 105 -4.85 -0.23 11.77
CA VAL A 105 -6.32 -0.27 11.63
C VAL A 105 -6.86 -1.66 11.96
N PHE A 106 -6.23 -2.72 11.48
CA PHE A 106 -6.61 -4.09 11.78
C PHE A 106 -6.57 -4.40 13.28
N PHE A 107 -5.47 -4.06 13.97
CA PHE A 107 -5.38 -4.27 15.41
C PHE A 107 -6.32 -3.37 16.20
N ALA A 108 -6.58 -2.14 15.74
CA ALA A 108 -7.57 -1.27 16.34
C ALA A 108 -9.00 -1.86 16.23
N ALA A 109 -9.34 -2.44 15.09
CA ALA A 109 -10.61 -3.13 14.87
C ALA A 109 -10.78 -4.35 15.77
N LEU A 110 -9.72 -5.17 15.91
CA LEU A 110 -9.72 -6.30 16.85
C LEU A 110 -9.90 -5.84 18.31
N ALA A 111 -9.36 -4.67 18.65
CA ALA A 111 -9.52 -4.05 19.95
C ALA A 111 -10.95 -3.61 20.20
N ALA A 112 -11.52 -2.86 19.27
CA ALA A 112 -12.90 -2.36 19.35
C ALA A 112 -13.89 -3.53 19.49
N GLY A 113 -13.64 -4.64 18.78
CA GLY A 113 -14.41 -5.88 18.91
C GLY A 113 -14.16 -6.67 20.20
N ARG A 114 -13.41 -6.13 21.16
CA ARG A 114 -13.04 -6.78 22.43
C ARG A 114 -12.38 -8.16 22.29
N ARG A 115 -11.82 -8.45 21.13
CA ARG A 115 -11.16 -9.73 20.83
C ARG A 115 -9.71 -9.80 21.30
N LEU A 116 -9.12 -8.65 21.65
CA LEU A 116 -7.76 -8.56 22.20
C LEU A 116 -7.73 -7.72 23.47
N ALA A 117 -6.91 -8.13 24.45
CA ALA A 117 -6.62 -7.30 25.61
C ALA A 117 -5.81 -6.05 25.18
N GLY A 118 -6.09 -4.88 25.75
CA GLY A 118 -5.45 -3.61 25.39
C GLY A 118 -3.91 -3.65 25.40
N LYS A 119 -3.31 -4.43 26.31
CA LYS A 119 -1.84 -4.64 26.36
C LYS A 119 -1.30 -5.38 25.12
N ALA A 120 -2.06 -6.34 24.56
CA ALA A 120 -1.66 -7.06 23.36
C ALA A 120 -1.70 -6.14 22.14
N ILE A 121 -2.71 -5.27 22.06
CA ILE A 121 -2.84 -4.28 20.98
C ILE A 121 -1.68 -3.30 21.00
N ALA A 122 -1.38 -2.74 22.18
CA ALA A 122 -0.26 -1.81 22.32
C ALA A 122 1.08 -2.45 21.94
N LEU A 123 1.29 -3.73 22.29
CA LEU A 123 2.51 -4.44 21.94
C LEU A 123 2.60 -4.74 20.44
N TYR A 124 1.57 -5.33 19.82
CA TYR A 124 1.59 -5.65 18.39
C TYR A 124 1.60 -4.40 17.52
N GLY A 125 0.79 -3.38 17.89
CA GLY A 125 0.82 -2.09 17.22
C GLY A 125 2.18 -1.40 17.36
N GLY A 126 2.80 -1.47 18.50
CA GLY A 126 4.16 -0.98 18.75
C GLY A 126 5.20 -1.71 17.93
N ILE A 127 5.17 -3.04 17.86
CA ILE A 127 6.09 -3.85 17.03
C ILE A 127 5.95 -3.49 15.56
N VAL A 128 4.71 -3.40 15.06
CA VAL A 128 4.43 -3.02 13.66
C VAL A 128 4.93 -1.62 13.36
N ALA A 129 4.69 -0.66 14.28
CA ALA A 129 5.15 0.71 14.12
C ALA A 129 6.69 0.79 14.12
N VAL A 130 7.37 0.14 15.06
CA VAL A 130 8.83 0.09 15.12
C VAL A 130 9.40 -0.57 13.85
N PHE A 131 8.82 -1.68 13.43
CA PHE A 131 9.24 -2.38 12.20
C PHE A 131 9.08 -1.51 10.96
N ALA A 132 7.95 -0.80 10.84
CA ALA A 132 7.71 0.16 9.77
C ALA A 132 8.73 1.32 9.79
N VAL A 133 9.00 1.89 10.96
CA VAL A 133 10.00 2.96 11.12
C VAL A 133 11.39 2.47 10.74
N VAL A 134 11.82 1.30 11.23
CA VAL A 134 13.13 0.72 10.91
C VAL A 134 13.25 0.50 9.40
N ILE A 135 12.23 -0.07 8.75
CA ILE A 135 12.25 -0.30 7.30
C ILE A 135 12.29 1.02 6.53
N ILE A 136 11.53 2.03 6.96
CA ILE A 136 11.53 3.37 6.33
C ILE A 136 12.91 4.01 6.46
N LEU A 137 13.56 3.91 7.61
CA LEU A 137 14.90 4.44 7.85
C LEU A 137 15.96 3.70 7.01
N VAL A 138 15.96 2.37 7.03
CA VAL A 138 16.92 1.55 6.27
C VAL A 138 16.73 1.74 4.76
N ALA A 139 15.48 1.71 4.27
CA ALA A 139 15.18 2.04 2.87
C ALA A 139 15.52 3.50 2.54
N GLY A 140 15.59 4.37 3.55
CA GLY A 140 16.01 5.76 3.43
C GLY A 140 17.47 5.91 3.03
N GLN A 141 18.34 5.22 3.73
CA GLN A 141 19.79 5.30 3.53
C GLN A 141 20.25 4.65 2.23
N ALA A 142 19.65 3.52 1.85
CA ALA A 142 20.01 2.80 0.62
C ALA A 142 19.65 3.53 -0.69
N ALA A 143 19.02 4.68 -0.62
CA ALA A 143 18.39 5.32 -1.75
C ALA A 143 18.69 6.83 -1.86
N GLU A 144 19.74 7.33 -1.26
CA GLU A 144 20.26 8.68 -1.46
C GLU A 144 21.07 8.74 -2.77
N GLY A 145 20.35 8.66 -3.90
CA GLY A 145 20.89 8.91 -5.23
C GLY A 145 20.23 10.16 -5.86
N VAL A 146 20.99 10.85 -6.67
CA VAL A 146 20.64 12.08 -7.43
C VAL A 146 19.30 11.98 -8.19
N ASP A 147 18.84 10.77 -8.49
CA ASP A 147 17.64 10.49 -9.27
C ASP A 147 16.30 10.86 -8.57
N ARG A 148 16.30 11.04 -7.25
CA ARG A 148 15.08 11.30 -6.47
C ARG A 148 14.70 12.76 -6.33
N SER A 149 15.66 13.67 -6.39
CA SER A 149 15.37 15.10 -6.39
C SER A 149 14.63 15.45 -7.67
N VAL A 150 15.08 14.90 -8.79
CA VAL A 150 14.46 15.08 -10.10
C VAL A 150 13.05 14.47 -10.14
N GLU A 151 12.86 13.21 -9.68
CA GLU A 151 11.52 12.61 -9.60
C GLU A 151 10.54 13.39 -8.71
N ARG A 152 11.03 14.00 -7.62
CA ARG A 152 10.18 14.77 -6.72
C ARG A 152 9.79 16.10 -7.33
N GLU A 153 10.72 16.76 -8.00
CA GLU A 153 10.52 18.00 -8.69
C GLU A 153 9.57 17.83 -9.88
N GLU A 154 9.79 16.81 -10.70
CA GLU A 154 8.89 16.41 -11.79
C GLU A 154 7.46 16.13 -11.29
N ARG A 155 7.28 15.41 -10.17
CA ARG A 155 5.94 15.16 -9.59
C ARG A 155 5.25 16.44 -9.12
N GLY A 156 6.00 17.38 -8.54
CA GLY A 156 5.46 18.69 -8.15
C GLY A 156 4.88 19.44 -9.34
N VAL A 157 5.59 19.42 -10.45
CA VAL A 157 5.15 20.03 -11.71
C VAL A 157 3.92 19.33 -12.27
N LEU A 158 3.89 17.97 -12.28
CA LEU A 158 2.74 17.20 -12.73
C LEU A 158 1.48 17.51 -11.89
N PHE A 159 1.65 17.70 -10.59
CA PHE A 159 0.54 18.07 -9.70
C PHE A 159 0.03 19.46 -10.00
N GLY A 160 0.94 20.43 -10.29
CA GLY A 160 0.58 21.78 -10.71
C GLY A 160 -0.34 21.77 -11.92
N TYR A 161 0.07 21.12 -13.01
CA TYR A 161 -0.77 21.01 -14.21
C TYR A 161 -2.07 20.27 -14.00
N SER A 162 -2.10 19.25 -13.12
CA SER A 162 -3.35 18.58 -12.77
C SER A 162 -4.30 19.51 -12.03
N VAL A 163 -3.78 20.40 -11.18
CA VAL A 163 -4.59 21.40 -10.47
C VAL A 163 -5.16 22.44 -11.46
N GLU A 164 -4.34 22.95 -12.38
CA GLU A 164 -4.80 23.87 -13.43
C GLU A 164 -5.95 23.26 -14.25
N ALA A 165 -5.82 21.99 -14.66
CA ALA A 165 -6.87 21.28 -15.36
C ALA A 165 -8.16 21.13 -14.52
N ILE A 166 -8.04 20.96 -13.19
CA ILE A 166 -9.18 20.91 -12.28
C ILE A 166 -9.84 22.29 -12.15
N GLU A 167 -9.05 23.36 -12.10
CA GLU A 167 -9.55 24.73 -12.00
C GLU A 167 -10.35 25.15 -13.25
N ASP A 168 -9.93 24.67 -14.43
CA ASP A 168 -10.62 24.95 -15.68
C ASP A 168 -11.94 24.17 -15.84
N TYR A 169 -11.99 22.92 -15.33
CA TYR A 169 -13.16 22.02 -15.45
C TYR A 169 -13.54 21.39 -14.09
N PRO A 170 -13.90 22.21 -13.07
CA PRO A 170 -14.08 21.70 -11.71
C PRO A 170 -15.29 20.80 -11.50
N LEU A 171 -16.32 20.92 -12.32
CA LEU A 171 -17.58 20.19 -12.15
C LEU A 171 -17.66 18.92 -12.98
N GLU A 172 -17.41 19.01 -14.27
CA GLU A 172 -17.52 17.91 -15.23
C GLU A 172 -16.21 17.14 -15.47
N GLY A 173 -15.07 17.77 -15.16
CA GLY A 173 -13.76 17.23 -15.51
C GLY A 173 -13.50 17.19 -17.01
N SER A 174 -12.41 16.57 -17.40
CA SER A 174 -11.96 16.48 -18.79
C SER A 174 -12.36 15.17 -19.51
N GLY A 175 -12.96 14.23 -18.79
CA GLY A 175 -13.32 12.91 -19.27
C GLY A 175 -12.44 11.79 -18.69
N PHE A 176 -13.09 10.68 -18.36
CA PHE A 176 -12.40 9.53 -17.74
C PHE A 176 -11.32 8.94 -18.66
N GLY A 177 -10.11 8.80 -18.15
CA GLY A 177 -8.95 8.31 -18.91
C GLY A 177 -8.28 9.36 -19.79
N ALA A 178 -8.71 10.64 -19.74
CA ALA A 178 -8.20 11.70 -20.60
C ALA A 178 -6.94 12.39 -20.04
N TRP A 179 -6.50 12.06 -18.82
CA TRP A 179 -5.42 12.81 -18.16
C TRP A 179 -4.18 12.99 -19.04
N SER A 180 -3.72 11.96 -19.72
CA SER A 180 -2.51 12.03 -20.54
C SER A 180 -2.64 12.98 -21.73
N GLU A 181 -3.84 13.11 -22.30
CA GLU A 181 -4.09 14.01 -23.43
C GLU A 181 -4.26 15.45 -22.94
N VAL A 182 -5.00 15.63 -21.84
CA VAL A 182 -5.18 16.93 -21.20
C VAL A 182 -3.85 17.48 -20.69
N PHE A 183 -3.03 16.65 -20.06
CA PHE A 183 -1.69 17.02 -19.62
C PHE A 183 -0.84 17.61 -20.75
N ARG A 184 -0.98 17.12 -21.99
CA ARG A 184 -0.25 17.67 -23.15
C ARG A 184 -0.64 19.10 -23.50
N LEU A 185 -1.85 19.54 -23.11
CA LEU A 185 -2.32 20.91 -23.35
C LEU A 185 -1.74 21.90 -22.34
N TYR A 186 -1.49 21.44 -21.10
CA TYR A 186 -1.01 22.28 -20.01
C TYR A 186 0.51 22.28 -19.84
N ARG A 187 1.19 21.20 -20.30
CA ARG A 187 2.64 21.10 -20.14
C ARG A 187 3.37 22.17 -20.94
N ASP A 188 4.40 22.73 -20.35
CA ASP A 188 5.36 23.57 -21.06
C ASP A 188 6.48 22.76 -21.76
N GLU A 189 7.33 23.46 -22.52
CA GLU A 189 8.44 22.87 -23.27
C GLU A 189 9.57 22.33 -22.39
N THR A 190 9.57 22.63 -21.09
CA THR A 190 10.60 22.19 -20.13
C THR A 190 10.47 20.72 -19.78
N LEU A 191 9.26 20.17 -19.88
CA LEU A 191 8.97 18.75 -19.66
C LEU A 191 9.09 17.94 -20.96
N VAL A 192 10.29 17.45 -21.23
CA VAL A 192 10.60 16.66 -22.43
C VAL A 192 9.95 15.26 -22.37
N ARG A 193 9.71 14.70 -21.18
CA ARG A 193 9.12 13.38 -21.01
C ARG A 193 7.60 13.43 -21.14
N GLY A 194 7.04 12.48 -21.89
CA GLY A 194 5.59 12.22 -21.91
C GLY A 194 5.19 11.40 -20.68
N TYR A 195 4.29 11.94 -19.88
CA TYR A 195 3.69 11.22 -18.75
C TYR A 195 2.32 10.71 -19.12
N GLN A 196 2.02 9.49 -18.73
CA GLN A 196 0.70 8.86 -18.97
C GLN A 196 -0.23 8.95 -17.74
N ARG A 197 0.30 9.38 -16.58
CA ARG A 197 -0.44 9.45 -15.31
C ARG A 197 0.09 10.56 -14.42
N ALA A 198 -0.78 11.16 -13.61
CA ALA A 198 -0.42 12.18 -12.61
C ALA A 198 0.45 11.64 -11.47
N HIS A 199 0.61 10.33 -11.32
CA HIS A 199 1.19 9.68 -10.13
C HIS A 199 0.48 10.02 -8.80
N ASN A 200 -0.74 10.55 -8.89
CA ASN A 200 -1.65 10.79 -7.79
C ASN A 200 -3.08 10.53 -8.29
N SER A 201 -3.65 9.40 -7.90
CA SER A 201 -4.97 8.97 -8.38
C SER A 201 -6.09 9.96 -8.00
N TYR A 202 -5.97 10.66 -6.88
CA TYR A 202 -6.98 11.63 -6.48
C TYR A 202 -7.00 12.85 -7.39
N LEU A 203 -5.82 13.37 -7.76
CA LEU A 203 -5.71 14.47 -8.71
C LEU A 203 -6.12 14.04 -10.12
N GLU A 204 -5.74 12.82 -10.53
CA GLU A 204 -6.13 12.22 -11.80
C GLU A 204 -7.67 12.12 -11.89
N TRP A 205 -8.32 11.55 -10.88
CA TRP A 205 -9.78 11.47 -10.82
C TRP A 205 -10.46 12.85 -10.77
N ALA A 206 -9.89 13.79 -10.00
CA ALA A 206 -10.46 15.14 -9.92
C ALA A 206 -10.37 15.89 -11.25
N SER A 207 -9.28 15.74 -12.00
CA SER A 207 -9.14 16.35 -13.33
C SER A 207 -9.99 15.67 -14.40
N GLU A 208 -10.22 14.34 -14.28
CA GLU A 208 -10.97 13.56 -15.27
C GLU A 208 -12.48 13.57 -15.03
N LEU A 209 -12.92 13.43 -13.78
CA LEU A 209 -14.33 13.26 -13.41
C LEU A 209 -14.97 14.54 -12.84
N GLY A 210 -14.14 15.54 -12.54
CA GLY A 210 -14.54 16.70 -11.76
C GLY A 210 -14.62 16.43 -10.25
N LEU A 211 -14.65 17.50 -9.47
CA LEU A 211 -14.66 17.45 -8.00
C LEU A 211 -15.89 16.71 -7.42
N PRO A 212 -17.16 16.96 -7.91
CA PRO A 212 -18.32 16.30 -7.33
C PRO A 212 -18.28 14.77 -7.44
N ALA A 213 -17.92 14.24 -8.62
CA ALA A 213 -17.86 12.81 -8.84
C ALA A 213 -16.69 12.17 -8.06
N THR A 214 -15.55 12.86 -7.97
CA THR A 214 -14.40 12.41 -7.18
C THR A 214 -14.73 12.34 -5.70
N VAL A 215 -15.39 13.37 -5.14
CA VAL A 215 -15.82 13.39 -3.73
C VAL A 215 -16.82 12.26 -3.46
N LEU A 216 -17.78 12.05 -4.35
CA LEU A 216 -18.75 10.95 -4.23
C LEU A 216 -18.04 9.58 -4.24
N MET A 217 -17.11 9.36 -5.16
CA MET A 217 -16.36 8.11 -5.27
C MET A 217 -15.50 7.85 -4.04
N VAL A 218 -14.72 8.83 -3.60
CA VAL A 218 -13.87 8.71 -2.40
C VAL A 218 -14.75 8.53 -1.16
N GLY A 219 -15.84 9.30 -1.04
CA GLY A 219 -16.81 9.19 0.06
C GLY A 219 -17.46 7.81 0.11
N THR A 220 -17.81 7.24 -1.04
CA THR A 220 -18.37 5.89 -1.12
C THR A 220 -17.34 4.83 -0.66
N LEU A 221 -16.10 4.92 -1.10
CA LEU A 221 -15.03 4.00 -0.67
C LEU A 221 -14.79 4.08 0.84
N LEU A 222 -14.75 5.29 1.40
CA LEU A 222 -14.62 5.49 2.84
C LEU A 222 -15.85 4.97 3.60
N GLY A 223 -17.05 5.23 3.09
CA GLY A 223 -18.30 4.73 3.67
C GLY A 223 -18.38 3.22 3.69
N LEU A 224 -18.00 2.55 2.61
CA LEU A 224 -17.90 1.08 2.56
C LEU A 224 -16.87 0.58 3.57
N GLY A 225 -15.73 1.27 3.70
CA GLY A 225 -14.74 0.95 4.73
C GLY A 225 -15.36 1.00 6.14
N VAL A 226 -16.11 2.05 6.47
CA VAL A 226 -16.79 2.18 7.76
C VAL A 226 -17.80 1.07 7.98
N VAL A 227 -18.66 0.77 6.98
CA VAL A 227 -19.66 -0.32 7.08
C VAL A 227 -19.02 -1.68 7.32
N CYS A 228 -17.85 -1.94 6.75
CA CYS A 228 -17.11 -3.18 7.02
C CYS A 228 -16.56 -3.29 8.45
N PHE A 229 -16.50 -2.17 9.20
CA PHE A 229 -16.02 -2.12 10.58
C PHE A 229 -17.14 -2.19 11.64
N ILE A 230 -18.40 -1.95 11.26
CA ILE A 230 -19.58 -2.04 12.15
C ILE A 230 -20.15 -3.45 12.15
#